data_9a059b320898a31f1d3b5e9f6740c83c
#
_entry.id   9a059b320898a31f1d3b5e9f6740c83c
#
_cell.length_a   1.000
_cell.length_b   1.000
_cell.length_c   1.000
_cell.angle_alpha   90.00
_cell.angle_beta   90.00
_cell.angle_gamma   90.00
#
_symmetry.space_group_name_H-M   'P 1'
#
loop_
_entity.id
_entity.type
_entity.pdbx_description
1 polymer ?
#
loop_
_entity_poly.entity_id
_entity_poly.type
_entity_poly.pdbx_seq_one_letter_code
_entity_poly.pdbx_strand_id
1 'polypeptide(L)'
;MKKFKSDIEIARGCKLKPISKILKKINVPDNPKAFSPMGRHIAKINFEFLDKIKNKKDGHLILVTAITPTPAGEGKTTTSVGLNDGLNKIGKKSIVCLREPSLGPSFGMKGGAAGGGNAQVVPMEQINLHFTGDFHAITSAHNLLSALIDNHIYWGNKLNIDEKKIVWKRVVDMNDRALSL
;
A
#
# COMPACT_ATOMS: atom_id res chain seq x y z
N MET A 1 -15.78 -11.75 -28.41
CA MET A 1 -15.42 -10.55 -27.61
C MET A 1 -14.05 -10.77 -26.99
N LYS A 2 -13.08 -9.86 -27.18
CA LYS A 2 -11.82 -9.94 -26.44
C LYS A 2 -12.11 -9.72 -24.94
N LYS A 3 -11.84 -10.73 -24.13
CA LYS A 3 -11.97 -10.62 -22.68
C LYS A 3 -10.87 -9.66 -22.18
N PHE A 4 -11.26 -8.53 -21.60
CA PHE A 4 -10.31 -7.62 -20.97
C PHE A 4 -9.71 -8.29 -19.73
N LYS A 5 -8.41 -8.15 -19.56
CA LYS A 5 -7.71 -8.65 -18.38
C LYS A 5 -8.09 -7.82 -17.15
N SER A 6 -8.26 -8.48 -16.03
CA SER A 6 -8.43 -7.81 -14.73
C SER A 6 -7.13 -7.14 -14.28
N ASP A 7 -7.22 -6.19 -13.35
CA ASP A 7 -6.06 -5.47 -12.81
C ASP A 7 -5.01 -6.42 -12.24
N ILE A 8 -5.44 -7.48 -11.54
CA ILE A 8 -4.54 -8.49 -10.97
C ILE A 8 -3.84 -9.33 -12.07
N GLU A 9 -4.55 -9.67 -13.14
CA GLU A 9 -3.96 -10.39 -14.27
C GLU A 9 -2.91 -9.54 -15.00
N ILE A 10 -3.16 -8.22 -15.12
CA ILE A 10 -2.21 -7.28 -15.70
C ILE A 10 -0.98 -7.15 -14.78
N ALA A 11 -1.18 -6.97 -13.47
CA ALA A 11 -0.11 -6.84 -12.50
C ALA A 11 0.78 -8.09 -12.44
N ARG A 12 0.19 -9.28 -12.41
CA ARG A 12 0.92 -10.56 -12.42
C ARG A 12 1.66 -10.84 -13.72
N GLY A 13 1.17 -10.30 -14.83
CA GLY A 13 1.84 -10.37 -16.13
C GLY A 13 3.05 -9.43 -16.24
N CYS A 14 3.26 -8.54 -15.31
CA CYS A 14 4.33 -7.55 -15.33
C CYS A 14 5.68 -8.14 -14.92
N LYS A 15 6.74 -7.91 -15.69
CA LYS A 15 8.10 -8.30 -15.31
C LYS A 15 8.67 -7.30 -14.31
N LEU A 16 8.66 -7.68 -13.04
CA LEU A 16 9.18 -6.86 -11.95
C LEU A 16 10.69 -6.62 -12.07
N LYS A 17 11.12 -5.40 -11.78
CA LYS A 17 12.54 -5.01 -11.72
C LYS A 17 12.98 -4.91 -10.26
N PRO A 18 14.24 -5.29 -9.93
CA PRO A 18 14.76 -5.04 -8.59
C PRO A 18 14.67 -3.56 -8.23
N ILE A 19 14.32 -3.28 -6.97
CA ILE A 19 14.10 -1.90 -6.51
C ILE A 19 15.36 -1.03 -6.63
N SER A 20 16.55 -1.61 -6.44
CA SER A 20 17.81 -0.89 -6.64
C SER A 20 17.97 -0.33 -8.06
N LYS A 21 17.51 -1.06 -9.08
CA LYS A 21 17.51 -0.57 -10.46
C LYS A 21 16.54 0.59 -10.69
N ILE A 22 15.43 0.62 -9.96
CA ILE A 22 14.47 1.73 -10.01
C ILE A 22 15.05 2.95 -9.30
N LEU A 23 15.58 2.77 -8.10
CA LEU A 23 16.17 3.82 -7.29
C LEU A 23 17.35 4.50 -7.99
N LYS A 24 18.17 3.73 -8.71
CA LYS A 24 19.26 4.28 -9.52
C LYS A 24 18.77 5.28 -10.58
N LYS A 25 17.59 5.07 -11.17
CA LYS A 25 17.02 5.98 -12.17
C LYS A 25 16.69 7.36 -11.61
N ILE A 26 16.36 7.43 -10.33
CA ILE A 26 16.06 8.67 -9.61
C ILE A 26 17.26 9.19 -8.80
N ASN A 27 18.47 8.72 -9.11
CA ASN A 27 19.73 9.11 -8.49
C ASN A 27 19.81 8.81 -6.99
N VAL A 28 19.13 7.78 -6.50
CA VAL A 28 19.37 7.23 -5.16
C VAL A 28 20.53 6.24 -5.26
N PRO A 29 21.63 6.44 -4.55
CA PRO A 29 22.80 5.57 -4.62
C PRO A 29 22.53 4.21 -4.00
N ASP A 30 23.13 3.17 -4.57
CA ASP A 30 22.96 1.79 -4.09
C ASP A 30 23.90 1.55 -2.89
N ASN A 31 23.50 2.05 -1.74
CA ASN A 31 24.18 1.82 -0.47
C ASN A 31 23.21 1.82 0.73
N PRO A 32 23.59 1.16 1.86
CA PRO A 32 22.74 1.03 3.04
C PRO A 32 22.35 2.36 3.73
N LYS A 33 23.11 3.43 3.51
CA LYS A 33 22.78 4.75 4.08
C LYS A 33 21.70 5.48 3.29
N ALA A 34 21.48 5.08 2.03
CA ALA A 34 20.50 5.74 1.17
C ALA A 34 19.12 5.08 1.27
N PHE A 35 19.04 3.76 1.33
CA PHE A 35 17.80 3.03 1.45
C PHE A 35 17.98 1.69 2.13
N SER A 36 16.88 1.18 2.68
CA SER A 36 16.78 -0.15 3.29
C SER A 36 15.84 -1.01 2.45
N PRO A 37 16.32 -2.08 1.80
CA PRO A 37 15.46 -2.95 0.99
C PRO A 37 14.50 -3.73 1.88
N MET A 38 13.25 -3.83 1.43
CA MET A 38 12.21 -4.69 2.00
C MET A 38 11.85 -5.74 0.95
N GLY A 39 12.68 -6.79 0.88
CA GLY A 39 12.64 -7.75 -0.21
C GLY A 39 13.23 -7.18 -1.51
N ARG A 40 12.86 -7.79 -2.64
CA ARG A 40 13.48 -7.50 -3.95
C ARG A 40 12.91 -6.26 -4.65
N HIS A 41 11.67 -5.91 -4.35
CA HIS A 41 10.89 -4.98 -5.17
C HIS A 41 10.42 -3.74 -4.42
N ILE A 42 10.67 -3.64 -3.12
CA ILE A 42 10.26 -2.55 -2.25
C ILE A 42 11.48 -2.09 -1.44
N ALA A 43 11.53 -0.79 -1.10
CA ALA A 43 12.55 -0.24 -0.22
C ALA A 43 12.01 0.97 0.54
N LYS A 44 12.59 1.25 1.68
CA LYS A 44 12.41 2.49 2.44
C LYS A 44 13.60 3.41 2.19
N ILE A 45 13.34 4.66 1.87
CA ILE A 45 14.40 5.69 1.79
C ILE A 45 14.77 6.11 3.21
N ASN A 46 16.05 6.13 3.50
CA ASN A 46 16.56 6.48 4.83
C ASN A 46 16.60 8.00 5.01
N PHE A 47 16.28 8.48 6.21
CA PHE A 47 16.31 9.89 6.55
C PHE A 47 17.70 10.51 6.36
N GLU A 48 18.76 9.77 6.65
CA GLU A 48 20.14 10.21 6.40
C GLU A 48 20.38 10.62 4.95
N PHE A 49 19.77 9.94 4.00
CA PHE A 49 19.84 10.33 2.58
C PHE A 49 19.00 11.58 2.29
N LEU A 50 17.80 11.66 2.86
CA LEU A 50 16.94 12.84 2.68
C LEU A 50 17.61 14.10 3.19
N ASP A 51 18.28 14.03 4.33
CA ASP A 51 19.04 15.16 4.88
C ASP A 51 20.18 15.62 3.95
N LYS A 52 20.82 14.71 3.25
CA LYS A 52 21.87 15.05 2.28
C LYS A 52 21.35 15.78 1.05
N ILE A 53 20.10 15.58 0.69
CA ILE A 53 19.50 16.17 -0.53
C ILE A 53 18.59 17.36 -0.25
N LYS A 54 18.31 17.70 1.01
CA LYS A 54 17.37 18.77 1.39
C LYS A 54 17.66 20.14 0.80
N ASN A 55 18.93 20.42 0.49
CA ASN A 55 19.37 21.70 -0.09
C ASN A 55 19.44 21.67 -1.63
N LYS A 56 19.02 20.57 -2.27
CA LYS A 56 18.91 20.52 -3.74
C LYS A 56 17.72 21.36 -4.19
N LYS A 57 17.87 21.93 -5.39
CA LYS A 57 16.77 22.68 -6.02
C LYS A 57 15.57 21.76 -6.21
N ASP A 58 14.39 22.25 -5.84
CA ASP A 58 13.13 21.54 -6.01
C ASP A 58 12.77 21.39 -7.48
N GLY A 59 12.06 20.32 -7.79
CA GLY A 59 11.44 20.08 -9.07
C GLY A 59 10.07 20.75 -9.17
N HIS A 60 9.40 20.50 -10.28
CA HIS A 60 8.01 20.94 -10.45
C HIS A 60 7.05 19.99 -9.72
N LEU A 61 6.12 20.55 -8.96
CA LEU A 61 5.06 19.81 -8.29
C LEU A 61 3.79 19.82 -9.15
N ILE A 62 3.25 18.64 -9.44
CA ILE A 62 1.97 18.46 -10.11
C ILE A 62 1.01 17.83 -9.12
N LEU A 63 -0.04 18.55 -8.72
CA LEU A 63 -1.09 18.05 -7.84
C LEU A 63 -2.24 17.48 -8.66
N VAL A 64 -2.57 16.20 -8.41
CA VAL A 64 -3.76 15.55 -8.96
C VAL A 64 -4.81 15.44 -7.87
N THR A 65 -5.94 16.10 -8.08
CA THR A 65 -7.04 16.18 -7.11
C THR A 65 -8.39 15.95 -7.77
N ALA A 66 -9.46 15.85 -6.99
CA ALA A 66 -10.84 15.80 -7.45
C ALA A 66 -11.72 16.65 -6.55
N ILE A 67 -12.81 17.17 -7.10
CA ILE A 67 -13.70 18.11 -6.42
C ILE A 67 -14.54 17.38 -5.36
N THR A 68 -15.17 16.27 -5.73
CA THR A 68 -16.13 15.54 -4.87
C THR A 68 -15.81 14.06 -4.86
N PRO A 69 -15.80 13.39 -3.69
CA PRO A 69 -15.62 11.95 -3.61
C PRO A 69 -16.86 11.23 -4.16
N THR A 70 -16.63 10.11 -4.87
CA THR A 70 -17.67 9.20 -5.34
C THR A 70 -17.48 7.81 -4.78
N PRO A 71 -18.54 6.97 -4.66
CA PRO A 71 -18.40 5.59 -4.18
C PRO A 71 -17.45 4.73 -5.02
N ALA A 72 -17.41 4.96 -6.33
CA ALA A 72 -16.54 4.21 -7.26
C ALA A 72 -15.09 4.73 -7.28
N GLY A 73 -14.81 5.89 -6.65
CA GLY A 73 -13.55 6.60 -6.75
C GLY A 73 -13.45 7.45 -8.02
N GLU A 74 -12.59 8.48 -8.01
CA GLU A 74 -12.45 9.47 -9.09
C GLU A 74 -11.25 9.18 -10.00
N GLY A 75 -10.55 8.07 -9.79
CA GLY A 75 -9.39 7.69 -10.61
C GLY A 75 -8.11 8.52 -10.37
N LYS A 76 -8.04 9.30 -9.28
CA LYS A 76 -6.85 10.12 -8.95
C LYS A 76 -5.55 9.34 -9.00
N THR A 77 -5.51 8.17 -8.37
CA THR A 77 -4.32 7.33 -8.32
C THR A 77 -3.95 6.80 -9.73
N THR A 78 -4.91 6.29 -10.47
CA THR A 78 -4.70 5.80 -11.84
C THR A 78 -4.19 6.91 -12.75
N THR A 79 -4.76 8.11 -12.65
CA THR A 79 -4.32 9.30 -13.40
C THR A 79 -2.89 9.70 -13.00
N SER A 80 -2.58 9.72 -11.70
CA SER A 80 -1.24 10.07 -11.22
C SER A 80 -0.17 9.10 -11.71
N VAL A 81 -0.46 7.79 -11.65
CA VAL A 81 0.45 6.74 -12.14
C VAL A 81 0.62 6.85 -13.66
N GLY A 82 -0.48 6.97 -14.40
CA GLY A 82 -0.43 7.10 -15.86
C GLY A 82 0.31 8.35 -16.32
N LEU A 83 0.12 9.49 -15.65
CA LEU A 83 0.86 10.73 -15.92
C LEU A 83 2.36 10.55 -15.66
N ASN A 84 2.73 9.92 -14.53
CA ASN A 84 4.12 9.64 -14.20
C ASN A 84 4.78 8.73 -15.25
N ASP A 85 4.09 7.68 -15.67
CA ASP A 85 4.57 6.77 -16.72
C ASP A 85 4.73 7.50 -18.05
N GLY A 86 3.77 8.34 -18.43
CA GLY A 86 3.82 9.16 -19.63
C GLY A 86 5.01 10.12 -19.63
N LEU A 87 5.23 10.83 -18.53
CA LEU A 87 6.37 11.73 -18.37
C LEU A 87 7.71 11.00 -18.48
N ASN A 88 7.85 9.86 -17.79
CA ASN A 88 9.07 9.05 -17.89
C ASN A 88 9.28 8.49 -19.32
N LYS A 89 8.21 8.13 -20.04
CA LYS A 89 8.27 7.64 -21.41
C LYS A 89 8.80 8.69 -22.40
N ILE A 90 8.44 9.95 -22.19
CA ILE A 90 8.95 11.07 -23.02
C ILE A 90 10.30 11.62 -22.53
N GLY A 91 10.99 10.90 -21.63
CA GLY A 91 12.32 11.26 -21.14
C GLY A 91 12.38 12.29 -20.03
N LYS A 92 11.24 12.69 -19.46
CA LYS A 92 11.22 13.55 -18.25
C LYS A 92 11.47 12.71 -17.01
N LYS A 93 12.27 13.20 -16.07
CA LYS A 93 12.48 12.56 -14.77
C LYS A 93 11.29 12.90 -13.87
N SER A 94 10.46 11.93 -13.62
CA SER A 94 9.24 12.08 -12.80
C SER A 94 9.16 11.00 -11.74
N ILE A 95 8.65 11.36 -10.58
CA ILE A 95 8.36 10.48 -9.45
C ILE A 95 6.91 10.71 -9.06
N VAL A 96 6.14 9.65 -8.88
CA VAL A 96 4.79 9.74 -8.34
C VAL A 96 4.82 9.52 -6.84
N CYS A 97 4.16 10.40 -6.10
CA CYS A 97 3.91 10.27 -4.67
C CYS A 97 2.44 9.93 -4.45
N LEU A 98 2.17 8.77 -3.89
CA LEU A 98 0.83 8.28 -3.64
C LEU A 98 0.59 8.13 -2.14
N ARG A 99 -0.67 8.23 -1.75
CA ARG A 99 -1.06 7.88 -0.39
C ARG A 99 -0.97 6.37 -0.22
N GLU A 100 -0.41 5.93 0.91
CA GLU A 100 -0.43 4.53 1.32
C GLU A 100 -1.90 4.07 1.49
N PRO A 101 -2.30 2.92 0.91
CA PRO A 101 -3.62 2.38 1.12
C PRO A 101 -3.76 1.90 2.56
N SER A 102 -4.83 2.31 3.22
CA SER A 102 -5.25 1.68 4.46
C SER A 102 -6.20 0.56 4.08
N LEU A 103 -5.80 -0.73 4.15
CA LEU A 103 -6.67 -1.93 4.04
C LEU A 103 -7.93 -1.78 3.13
N GLY A 104 -7.95 -0.73 2.30
CA GLY A 104 -9.12 -0.23 1.59
C GLY A 104 -9.75 -1.21 0.62
N PRO A 105 -8.99 -1.90 -0.25
CA PRO A 105 -9.57 -2.83 -1.22
C PRO A 105 -10.21 -4.05 -0.59
N SER A 106 -9.75 -4.43 0.61
CA SER A 106 -10.25 -5.62 1.32
C SER A 106 -11.46 -5.33 2.22
N PHE A 107 -11.64 -4.07 2.65
CA PHE A 107 -12.60 -3.72 3.72
C PHE A 107 -13.42 -2.47 3.45
N GLY A 108 -13.73 -2.16 2.24
CA GLY A 108 -14.61 -1.04 1.97
C GLY A 108 -14.63 -0.60 0.53
N MET A 109 -15.41 0.43 0.27
CA MET A 109 -15.59 1.01 -1.06
C MET A 109 -14.47 1.98 -1.47
N LYS A 110 -13.32 1.96 -0.79
CA LYS A 110 -12.17 2.77 -1.19
C LYS A 110 -11.32 2.00 -2.20
N GLY A 111 -11.04 2.61 -3.34
CA GLY A 111 -10.15 2.07 -4.35
C GLY A 111 -8.74 1.81 -3.81
N GLY A 112 -8.04 0.84 -4.38
CA GLY A 112 -6.64 0.56 -4.05
C GLY A 112 -5.73 1.74 -4.37
N ALA A 113 -4.60 1.85 -3.68
CA ALA A 113 -3.63 2.91 -3.94
C ALA A 113 -2.62 2.55 -5.03
N ALA A 114 -2.75 1.39 -5.66
CA ALA A 114 -1.83 0.96 -6.72
C ALA A 114 -2.21 1.44 -8.12
N GLY A 115 -3.36 2.10 -8.31
CA GLY A 115 -3.90 2.44 -9.62
C GLY A 115 -4.75 1.33 -10.22
N GLY A 116 -4.94 1.31 -11.56
CA GLY A 116 -5.74 0.32 -12.26
C GLY A 116 -5.35 0.17 -13.73
N GLY A 117 -5.78 -0.92 -14.36
CA GLY A 117 -5.45 -1.23 -15.73
C GLY A 117 -3.93 -1.34 -15.94
N ASN A 118 -3.43 -0.67 -16.97
CA ASN A 118 -1.99 -0.58 -17.23
C ASN A 118 -1.28 0.52 -16.41
N ALA A 119 -2.02 1.41 -15.76
CA ALA A 119 -1.48 2.46 -14.90
C ALA A 119 -1.47 1.99 -13.44
N GLN A 120 -0.59 1.03 -13.13
CA GLN A 120 -0.48 0.42 -11.81
C GLN A 120 0.94 0.47 -11.27
N VAL A 121 1.04 0.58 -9.93
CA VAL A 121 2.28 0.32 -9.19
C VAL A 121 2.33 -1.16 -8.83
N VAL A 122 3.44 -1.81 -9.13
CA VAL A 122 3.63 -3.24 -8.88
C VAL A 122 4.83 -3.47 -7.93
N PRO A 123 4.77 -4.46 -7.03
CA PRO A 123 3.78 -5.53 -6.88
C PRO A 123 2.48 -5.06 -6.23
N MET A 124 1.38 -5.11 -6.98
CA MET A 124 0.08 -4.54 -6.56
C MET A 124 -0.48 -5.19 -5.29
N GLU A 125 -0.42 -6.51 -5.20
CA GLU A 125 -0.98 -7.28 -4.08
C GLU A 125 -0.28 -6.89 -2.76
N GLN A 126 1.06 -6.83 -2.75
CA GLN A 126 1.82 -6.43 -1.57
C GLN A 126 1.54 -4.98 -1.17
N ILE A 127 1.46 -4.07 -2.15
CA ILE A 127 1.21 -2.65 -1.90
C ILE A 127 -0.19 -2.42 -1.35
N ASN A 128 -1.22 -3.09 -1.89
CA ASN A 128 -2.60 -2.89 -1.48
C ASN A 128 -2.97 -3.63 -0.18
N LEU A 129 -2.31 -4.75 0.12
CA LEU A 129 -2.61 -5.52 1.30
C LEU A 129 -1.71 -5.12 2.47
N HIS A 130 -0.42 -5.47 2.37
CA HIS A 130 0.48 -5.21 3.48
C HIS A 130 1.95 -5.36 3.09
N PHE A 131 2.79 -4.36 3.37
CA PHE A 131 4.23 -4.43 3.08
C PHE A 131 5.11 -3.99 4.26
N THR A 132 4.53 -3.83 5.45
CA THR A 132 5.22 -3.30 6.63
C THR A 132 5.79 -4.37 7.56
N GLY A 133 5.60 -5.66 7.24
CA GLY A 133 6.14 -6.79 8.00
C GLY A 133 5.08 -7.62 8.72
N ASP A 134 5.47 -8.82 9.17
CA ASP A 134 4.57 -9.87 9.63
C ASP A 134 3.83 -9.49 10.91
N PHE A 135 4.46 -8.85 11.89
CA PHE A 135 3.81 -8.42 13.12
C PHE A 135 2.64 -7.49 12.88
N HIS A 136 2.81 -6.52 12.00
CA HIS A 136 1.72 -5.62 11.64
C HIS A 136 0.65 -6.34 10.82
N ALA A 137 1.03 -7.26 9.95
CA ALA A 137 0.09 -8.05 9.14
C ALA A 137 -0.82 -8.91 10.02
N ILE A 138 -0.26 -9.68 10.95
CA ILE A 138 -1.04 -10.55 11.85
C ILE A 138 -1.92 -9.73 12.80
N THR A 139 -1.44 -8.60 13.30
CA THR A 139 -2.22 -7.71 14.15
C THR A 139 -3.41 -7.13 13.39
N SER A 140 -3.21 -6.71 12.16
CA SER A 140 -4.28 -6.20 11.30
C SER A 140 -5.32 -7.26 10.98
N ALA A 141 -4.88 -8.48 10.66
CA ALA A 141 -5.78 -9.62 10.42
C ALA A 141 -6.61 -9.98 11.66
N HIS A 142 -5.97 -10.00 12.82
CA HIS A 142 -6.62 -10.25 14.10
C HIS A 142 -7.68 -9.20 14.43
N ASN A 143 -7.34 -7.91 14.29
CA ASN A 143 -8.27 -6.83 14.54
C ASN A 143 -9.48 -6.86 13.59
N LEU A 144 -9.25 -7.24 12.34
CA LEU A 144 -10.35 -7.41 11.41
C LEU A 144 -11.30 -8.53 11.84
N LEU A 145 -10.76 -9.70 12.19
CA LEU A 145 -11.60 -10.81 12.64
C LEU A 145 -12.40 -10.43 13.88
N SER A 146 -11.79 -9.71 14.84
CA SER A 146 -12.50 -9.15 16.00
C SER A 146 -13.66 -8.26 15.55
N ALA A 147 -13.41 -7.30 14.66
CA ALA A 147 -14.44 -6.39 14.17
C ALA A 147 -15.56 -7.12 13.41
N LEU A 148 -15.23 -8.17 12.66
CA LEU A 148 -16.24 -9.00 11.98
C LEU A 148 -17.13 -9.75 12.97
N ILE A 149 -16.56 -10.30 14.05
CA ILE A 149 -17.32 -10.98 15.10
C ILE A 149 -18.25 -9.98 15.79
N ASP A 150 -17.73 -8.83 16.25
CA ASP A 150 -18.50 -7.79 16.91
C ASP A 150 -19.66 -7.31 16.04
N ASN A 151 -19.40 -7.00 14.78
CA ASN A 151 -20.44 -6.59 13.83
C ASN A 151 -21.47 -7.68 13.59
N HIS A 152 -21.02 -8.94 13.48
CA HIS A 152 -21.93 -10.06 13.24
C HIS A 152 -22.92 -10.23 14.40
N ILE A 153 -22.43 -10.14 15.64
CA ILE A 153 -23.26 -10.23 16.86
C ILE A 153 -24.23 -9.04 16.89
N TYR A 154 -23.71 -7.82 16.70
CA TYR A 154 -24.50 -6.59 16.76
C TYR A 154 -25.65 -6.57 15.74
N TRP A 155 -25.42 -7.07 14.52
CA TRP A 155 -26.39 -7.07 13.43
C TRP A 155 -27.26 -8.33 13.36
N GLY A 156 -27.44 -9.03 14.48
CA GLY A 156 -28.44 -10.08 14.65
C GLY A 156 -27.91 -11.51 14.64
N ASN A 157 -26.60 -11.69 14.74
CA ASN A 157 -25.95 -12.98 15.05
C ASN A 157 -26.53 -14.20 14.29
N LYS A 158 -26.65 -14.09 12.96
CA LYS A 158 -27.27 -15.13 12.10
C LYS A 158 -26.59 -16.51 12.19
N LEU A 159 -25.33 -16.56 12.64
CA LEU A 159 -24.57 -17.79 12.87
C LEU A 159 -24.79 -18.37 14.26
N ASN A 160 -25.61 -17.72 15.12
CA ASN A 160 -25.83 -18.12 16.50
C ASN A 160 -24.53 -18.33 17.29
N ILE A 161 -23.60 -17.41 17.18
CA ILE A 161 -22.35 -17.44 17.93
C ILE A 161 -22.68 -17.25 19.42
N ASP A 162 -22.23 -18.20 20.24
CA ASP A 162 -22.39 -18.12 21.69
C ASP A 162 -21.35 -17.15 22.25
N GLU A 163 -21.77 -15.95 22.63
CA GLU A 163 -20.91 -14.87 23.14
C GLU A 163 -20.08 -15.32 24.34
N LYS A 164 -20.62 -16.22 25.19
CA LYS A 164 -19.93 -16.75 26.36
C LYS A 164 -18.80 -17.73 26.02
N LYS A 165 -18.80 -18.24 24.78
CA LYS A 165 -17.76 -19.15 24.27
C LYS A 165 -16.73 -18.47 23.37
N ILE A 166 -16.81 -17.16 23.19
CA ILE A 166 -15.80 -16.41 22.46
C ILE A 166 -14.55 -16.31 23.34
N VAL A 167 -13.55 -17.10 23.02
CA VAL A 167 -12.23 -17.04 23.66
C VAL A 167 -11.28 -16.31 22.76
N TRP A 168 -11.15 -14.99 22.94
CA TRP A 168 -10.32 -14.14 22.09
C TRP A 168 -9.07 -13.71 22.84
N LYS A 169 -7.91 -14.21 22.43
CA LYS A 169 -6.62 -13.88 23.02
C LYS A 169 -5.86 -12.90 22.14
N ARG A 170 -4.97 -12.11 22.70
CA ARG A 170 -4.08 -11.24 21.94
C ARG A 170 -3.19 -12.04 21.00
N VAL A 171 -3.06 -11.59 19.76
CA VAL A 171 -2.21 -12.23 18.74
C VAL A 171 -0.73 -11.86 18.95
N VAL A 172 -0.47 -10.72 19.59
CA VAL A 172 0.88 -10.26 19.95
C VAL A 172 0.95 -10.13 21.47
N ASP A 173 1.97 -10.71 22.06
CA ASP A 173 2.25 -10.59 23.49
C ASP A 173 2.57 -9.13 23.85
N MET A 174 1.89 -8.62 24.88
CA MET A 174 2.02 -7.23 25.34
C MET A 174 2.79 -7.11 26.66
N ASN A 175 3.54 -8.12 27.04
CA ASN A 175 4.32 -8.12 28.27
C ASN A 175 3.44 -7.85 29.54
N ASP A 176 2.44 -8.69 29.73
CA ASP A 176 1.45 -8.57 30.81
C ASP A 176 2.07 -8.44 32.21
N ARG A 177 3.22 -9.06 32.41
CA ARG A 177 3.93 -8.99 33.69
C ARG A 177 4.31 -7.56 34.10
N ALA A 178 4.63 -6.71 33.11
CA ALA A 178 4.94 -5.30 33.37
C ALA A 178 3.68 -4.45 33.59
N LEU A 179 2.51 -4.94 33.18
CA LEU A 179 1.22 -4.22 33.27
C LEU A 179 0.35 -4.66 34.47
N SER A 180 0.76 -5.70 35.17
CA SER A 180 0.00 -6.27 36.33
C SER A 180 0.48 -5.76 37.67
N LEU A 181 1.01 -4.53 37.75
CA LEU A 181 1.39 -3.83 39.01
C LEU A 181 0.21 -3.09 39.60
#